data_5e2b3ffc53e49ef8736dd9b540d5f36a
#
_entry.id   5e2b3ffc53e49ef8736dd9b540d5f36a
#
_cell.length_a   1.000
_cell.length_b   1.000
_cell.length_c   1.000
_cell.angle_alpha   90.00
_cell.angle_beta   90.00
_cell.angle_gamma   90.00
#
_symmetry.space_group_name_H-M   'P 1'
#
loop_
_entity.id
_entity.type
_entity.pdbx_description
1 polymer ?
#
loop_
_entity_poly.entity_id
_entity_poly.type
_entity_poly.pdbx_seq_one_letter_code
_entity_poly.pdbx_strand_id
1 'polypeptide(L)'
;EDCFLSRQIVDYPSNDPEVFFAAFIERARHAPAYASALYSASLRHKVRAGAVRGIFQSMVDLSDNADLMSKFLGLKCPRMFMYGEQNASLSYLPHIQAEGVRLAPIPDCGHFPMYSNPIAMWQQIADFQVSSLTG
;
A
#
# COMPACT_ATOMS: atom_id res chain seq x y z
N GLU A 1 -3.27 9.39 -8.57
CA GLU A 1 -3.61 9.78 -7.17
C GLU A 1 -2.98 8.84 -6.15
N ASP A 2 -2.93 7.58 -6.42
CA ASP A 2 -2.56 6.54 -5.47
C ASP A 2 -1.06 6.41 -5.21
N CYS A 3 -0.25 7.11 -5.98
CA CYS A 3 1.19 7.21 -5.80
C CYS A 3 1.64 8.53 -5.14
N PHE A 4 0.75 9.22 -4.43
CA PHE A 4 1.07 10.53 -3.86
C PHE A 4 2.35 10.53 -3.01
N LEU A 5 2.49 9.56 -2.11
CA LEU A 5 3.71 9.41 -1.30
C LEU A 5 4.93 9.08 -2.16
N SER A 6 4.78 8.17 -3.13
CA SER A 6 5.86 7.79 -4.04
C SER A 6 6.32 8.97 -4.90
N ARG A 7 5.38 9.80 -5.39
CA ARG A 7 5.70 11.03 -6.13
C ARG A 7 6.45 12.01 -5.27
N GLN A 8 5.99 12.27 -4.04
CA GLN A 8 6.70 13.14 -3.10
C GLN A 8 8.14 12.68 -2.85
N ILE A 9 8.36 11.38 -2.79
CA ILE A 9 9.68 10.80 -2.59
C ILE A 9 10.54 10.97 -3.84
N VAL A 10 10.00 10.74 -5.03
CA VAL A 10 10.70 10.90 -6.31
C VAL A 10 11.08 12.36 -6.55
N ASP A 11 10.20 13.30 -6.22
CA ASP A 11 10.39 14.73 -6.41
C ASP A 11 11.22 15.40 -5.30
N TYR A 12 11.71 14.62 -4.32
CA TYR A 12 12.53 15.15 -3.24
C TYR A 12 13.82 15.82 -3.78
N PRO A 13 14.14 17.04 -3.37
CA PRO A 13 15.14 17.88 -4.03
C PRO A 13 16.60 17.42 -3.87
N SER A 14 16.87 16.42 -3.03
CA SER A 14 18.23 15.90 -2.85
C SER A 14 18.56 14.78 -3.82
N ASN A 15 19.73 14.86 -4.47
CA ASN A 15 20.30 13.78 -5.26
C ASN A 15 21.12 12.77 -4.42
N ASP A 16 21.36 13.08 -3.14
CA ASP A 16 22.07 12.18 -2.22
C ASP A 16 21.10 11.11 -1.69
N PRO A 17 21.31 9.82 -1.99
CA PRO A 17 20.45 8.74 -1.52
C PRO A 17 20.36 8.64 0.00
N GLU A 18 21.42 8.97 0.73
CA GLU A 18 21.44 8.91 2.20
C GLU A 18 20.58 10.01 2.81
N VAL A 19 20.67 11.23 2.29
CA VAL A 19 19.83 12.36 2.74
C VAL A 19 18.36 12.08 2.45
N PHE A 20 18.06 11.61 1.25
CA PHE A 20 16.70 11.22 0.86
C PHE A 20 16.14 10.12 1.78
N PHE A 21 16.92 9.06 2.02
CA PHE A 21 16.50 7.93 2.82
C PHE A 21 16.32 8.31 4.29
N ALA A 22 17.20 9.14 4.85
CA ALA A 22 17.06 9.65 6.20
C ALA A 22 15.78 10.48 6.38
N ALA A 23 15.47 11.36 5.43
CA ALA A 23 14.25 12.16 5.45
C ALA A 23 12.98 11.29 5.33
N PHE A 24 13.02 10.25 4.52
CA PHE A 24 11.92 9.27 4.39
C PHE A 24 11.67 8.56 5.73
N ILE A 25 12.71 8.02 6.36
CA ILE A 25 12.60 7.33 7.65
C ILE A 25 12.06 8.28 8.72
N GLU A 26 12.57 9.50 8.79
CA GLU A 26 12.15 10.46 9.80
C GLU A 26 10.67 10.83 9.65
N ARG A 27 10.19 11.03 8.43
CA ARG A 27 8.78 11.26 8.16
C ARG A 27 7.91 10.08 8.60
N ALA A 28 8.34 8.88 8.28
CA ALA A 28 7.58 7.67 8.60
C ALA A 28 7.58 7.33 10.11
N ARG A 29 8.61 7.74 10.86
CA ARG A 29 8.65 7.60 12.34
C ARG A 29 7.57 8.40 13.04
N HIS A 30 7.13 9.50 12.47
CA HIS A 30 6.05 10.33 12.98
C HIS A 30 4.66 9.90 12.50
N ALA A 31 4.57 8.75 11.82
CA ALA A 31 3.28 8.18 11.47
C ALA A 31 2.47 7.86 12.75
N PRO A 32 1.17 8.16 12.78
CA PRO A 32 0.36 8.01 14.00
C PRO A 32 0.23 6.55 14.45
N ALA A 33 0.47 5.58 13.57
CA ALA A 33 0.39 4.17 13.90
C ALA A 33 1.75 3.64 14.41
N TYR A 34 1.77 3.07 15.60
CA TYR A 34 2.96 2.45 16.20
C TYR A 34 3.62 1.42 15.27
N ALA A 35 2.82 0.61 14.58
CA ALA A 35 3.31 -0.38 13.63
C ALA A 35 4.08 0.25 12.47
N SER A 36 3.65 1.39 11.95
CA SER A 36 4.35 2.12 10.89
C SER A 36 5.68 2.69 11.40
N ALA A 37 5.70 3.21 12.61
CA ALA A 37 6.93 3.72 13.24
C ALA A 37 7.96 2.58 13.44
N LEU A 38 7.53 1.42 13.92
CA LEU A 38 8.38 0.25 14.12
C LEU A 38 8.93 -0.27 12.79
N TYR A 39 8.08 -0.39 11.76
CA TYR A 39 8.49 -0.77 10.42
C TYR A 39 9.57 0.19 9.88
N SER A 40 9.34 1.48 9.98
CA SER A 40 10.25 2.52 9.49
C SER A 40 11.61 2.47 10.20
N ALA A 41 11.62 2.27 11.51
CA ALA A 41 12.86 2.10 12.27
C ALA A 41 13.69 0.91 11.78
N SER A 42 13.04 -0.15 11.28
CA SER A 42 13.71 -1.33 10.75
C SER A 42 14.33 -1.16 9.37
N LEU A 43 13.93 -0.14 8.60
CA LEU A 43 14.34 0.05 7.20
C LEU A 43 15.85 0.26 7.05
N ARG A 44 16.49 0.92 8.01
CA ARG A 44 17.95 1.14 7.99
C ARG A 44 18.75 -0.16 7.93
N HIS A 45 18.18 -1.27 8.40
CA HIS A 45 18.81 -2.58 8.44
C HIS A 45 18.41 -3.49 7.26
N LYS A 46 17.38 -3.13 6.52
CA LYS A 46 16.78 -3.97 5.48
C LYS A 46 16.90 -3.40 4.06
N VAL A 47 17.04 -2.10 3.94
CA VAL A 47 16.98 -1.41 2.65
C VAL A 47 18.26 -0.62 2.41
N ARG A 48 18.81 -0.73 1.19
CA ARG A 48 19.92 0.12 0.74
C ARG A 48 19.37 1.47 0.30
N ALA A 49 19.89 2.57 0.88
CA ALA A 49 19.44 3.92 0.56
C ALA A 49 19.44 4.20 -0.95
N GLY A 50 20.49 3.79 -1.68
CA GLY A 50 20.58 3.99 -3.13
C GLY A 50 19.50 3.29 -3.96
N ALA A 51 18.82 2.28 -3.42
CA ALA A 51 17.73 1.58 -4.12
C ALA A 51 16.37 2.27 -3.97
N VAL A 52 16.17 3.08 -2.91
CA VAL A 52 14.86 3.61 -2.52
C VAL A 52 14.26 4.45 -3.64
N ARG A 53 15.00 5.40 -4.19
CA ARG A 53 14.51 6.27 -5.26
C ARG A 53 14.08 5.49 -6.50
N GLY A 54 14.89 4.52 -6.93
CA GLY A 54 14.58 3.69 -8.10
C GLY A 54 13.32 2.85 -7.91
N ILE A 55 13.12 2.30 -6.70
CA ILE A 55 11.90 1.55 -6.36
C ILE A 55 10.66 2.44 -6.47
N PHE A 56 10.69 3.62 -5.85
CA PHE A 56 9.54 4.53 -5.91
C PHE A 56 9.32 5.10 -7.31
N GLN A 57 10.38 5.36 -8.08
CA GLN A 57 10.26 5.74 -9.48
C GLN A 57 9.53 4.66 -10.30
N SER A 58 9.89 3.40 -10.11
CA SER A 58 9.19 2.27 -10.75
C SER A 58 7.73 2.18 -10.34
N MET A 59 7.40 2.44 -9.07
CA MET A 59 6.01 2.44 -8.60
C MET A 59 5.19 3.53 -9.29
N VAL A 60 5.74 4.75 -9.43
CA VAL A 60 5.08 5.84 -10.15
C VAL A 60 4.87 5.47 -11.61
N ASP A 61 5.91 4.97 -12.28
CA ASP A 61 5.83 4.58 -13.68
C ASP A 61 4.80 3.47 -13.94
N LEU A 62 4.77 2.45 -13.10
CA LEU A 62 3.76 1.39 -13.16
C LEU A 62 2.34 1.94 -12.96
N SER A 63 2.14 2.85 -12.01
CA SER A 63 0.82 3.44 -11.76
C SER A 63 0.34 4.30 -12.92
N ASP A 64 1.25 5.03 -13.57
CA ASP A 64 0.90 5.95 -14.64
C ASP A 64 0.73 5.26 -15.99
N ASN A 65 1.53 4.22 -16.27
CA ASN A 65 1.70 3.69 -17.63
C ASN A 65 1.28 2.23 -17.80
N ALA A 66 1.06 1.49 -16.70
CA ALA A 66 0.81 0.05 -16.81
C ALA A 66 -0.67 -0.35 -16.83
N ASP A 67 -1.59 0.60 -16.75
CA ASP A 67 -3.06 0.37 -16.72
C ASP A 67 -3.46 -0.71 -15.70
N LEU A 68 -2.97 -0.57 -14.47
CA LEU A 68 -3.13 -1.57 -13.42
C LEU A 68 -4.59 -1.82 -13.06
N MET A 69 -5.44 -0.78 -13.13
CA MET A 69 -6.87 -0.90 -12.83
C MET A 69 -7.56 -1.85 -13.82
N SER A 70 -7.39 -1.62 -15.12
CA SER A 70 -7.98 -2.50 -16.13
C SER A 70 -7.45 -3.92 -16.06
N LYS A 71 -6.17 -4.09 -15.77
CA LYS A 71 -5.58 -5.44 -15.56
C LYS A 71 -6.20 -6.13 -14.37
N PHE A 72 -6.35 -5.45 -13.24
CA PHE A 72 -6.97 -6.02 -12.04
C PHE A 72 -8.45 -6.36 -12.30
N LEU A 73 -9.21 -5.46 -12.90
CA LEU A 73 -10.62 -5.69 -13.22
C LEU A 73 -10.82 -6.76 -14.30
N GLY A 74 -9.83 -6.96 -15.18
CA GLY A 74 -9.85 -7.99 -16.21
C GLY A 74 -9.59 -9.43 -15.73
N LEU A 75 -9.16 -9.62 -14.49
CA LEU A 75 -8.93 -10.97 -13.93
C LEU A 75 -10.21 -11.80 -13.93
N LYS A 76 -10.10 -13.07 -14.32
CA LYS A 76 -11.23 -14.02 -14.43
C LYS A 76 -11.44 -14.87 -13.17
N CYS A 77 -10.85 -14.47 -12.07
CA CYS A 77 -11.02 -15.09 -10.76
C CYS A 77 -11.76 -14.15 -9.80
N PRO A 78 -12.26 -14.61 -8.68
CA PRO A 78 -12.76 -13.76 -7.60
C PRO A 78 -11.71 -12.74 -7.19
N ARG A 79 -12.14 -11.52 -6.92
CA ARG A 79 -11.25 -10.39 -6.63
C ARG A 79 -11.61 -9.74 -5.31
N MET A 80 -10.61 -9.47 -4.49
CA MET A 80 -10.75 -8.74 -3.25
C MET A 80 -9.72 -7.60 -3.21
N PHE A 81 -10.16 -6.44 -2.76
CA PHE A 81 -9.29 -5.29 -2.47
C PHE A 81 -9.34 -4.99 -0.98
N MET A 82 -8.19 -5.22 -0.32
CA MET A 82 -8.03 -5.00 1.12
C MET A 82 -7.38 -3.64 1.37
N TYR A 83 -7.90 -2.89 2.33
CA TYR A 83 -7.34 -1.59 2.71
C TYR A 83 -7.57 -1.32 4.20
N GLY A 84 -6.68 -0.55 4.81
CA GLY A 84 -6.89 -0.05 6.16
C GLY A 84 -8.00 1.01 6.20
N GLU A 85 -8.79 1.01 7.24
CA GLU A 85 -9.92 1.94 7.42
C GLU A 85 -9.53 3.42 7.25
N GLN A 86 -8.29 3.79 7.64
CA GLN A 86 -7.77 5.14 7.45
C GLN A 86 -7.65 5.55 5.96
N ASN A 87 -7.70 4.60 5.04
CA ASN A 87 -7.66 4.81 3.59
C ASN A 87 -9.05 4.68 2.93
N ALA A 88 -10.13 4.75 3.69
CA ALA A 88 -11.50 4.63 3.17
C ALA A 88 -11.91 5.75 2.20
N SER A 89 -11.14 6.84 2.15
CA SER A 89 -11.35 7.96 1.22
C SER A 89 -10.73 7.78 -0.17
N LEU A 90 -10.13 6.61 -0.46
CA LEU A 90 -9.57 6.32 -1.79
C LEU A 90 -10.67 6.40 -2.86
N SER A 91 -10.47 7.26 -3.85
CA SER A 91 -11.49 7.66 -4.84
C SER A 91 -12.00 6.52 -5.72
N TYR A 92 -11.19 5.49 -5.92
CA TYR A 92 -11.52 4.35 -6.78
C TYR A 92 -12.29 3.22 -6.07
N LEU A 93 -12.45 3.23 -4.75
CA LEU A 93 -13.15 2.16 -4.02
C LEU A 93 -14.59 1.93 -4.52
N PRO A 94 -15.41 2.97 -4.72
CA PRO A 94 -16.75 2.78 -5.25
C PRO A 94 -16.76 2.18 -6.66
N HIS A 95 -15.79 2.56 -7.49
CA HIS A 95 -15.67 2.04 -8.84
C HIS A 95 -15.35 0.53 -8.84
N ILE A 96 -14.30 0.09 -8.14
CA ILE A 96 -13.94 -1.32 -8.11
C ILE A 96 -15.03 -2.18 -7.45
N GLN A 97 -15.75 -1.64 -6.48
CA GLN A 97 -16.89 -2.32 -5.86
C GLN A 97 -18.02 -2.55 -6.87
N ALA A 98 -18.34 -1.53 -7.68
CA ALA A 98 -19.35 -1.63 -8.74
C ALA A 98 -18.96 -2.67 -9.81
N GLU A 99 -17.65 -2.87 -10.03
CA GLU A 99 -17.09 -3.89 -10.93
C GLU A 99 -16.98 -5.29 -10.30
N GLY A 100 -17.63 -5.51 -9.15
CA GLY A 100 -17.73 -6.81 -8.49
C GLY A 100 -16.50 -7.21 -7.67
N VAL A 101 -15.63 -6.26 -7.32
CA VAL A 101 -14.53 -6.52 -6.38
C VAL A 101 -15.04 -6.47 -4.95
N ARG A 102 -14.75 -7.50 -4.16
CA ARG A 102 -15.05 -7.48 -2.72
C ARG A 102 -14.14 -6.47 -2.03
N LEU A 103 -14.70 -5.50 -1.35
CA LEU A 103 -13.96 -4.59 -0.46
C LEU A 103 -13.76 -5.23 0.91
N ALA A 104 -12.55 -5.17 1.44
CA ALA A 104 -12.18 -5.72 2.74
C ALA A 104 -11.50 -4.63 3.59
N PRO A 105 -12.28 -3.76 4.25
CA PRO A 105 -11.72 -2.77 5.18
C PRO A 105 -11.17 -3.46 6.42
N ILE A 106 -9.98 -3.04 6.86
CA ILE A 106 -9.35 -3.51 8.09
C ILE A 106 -9.45 -2.42 9.13
N PRO A 107 -10.16 -2.66 10.25
CA PRO A 107 -10.34 -1.68 11.30
C PRO A 107 -9.01 -1.32 12.00
N ASP A 108 -8.94 -0.11 12.54
CA ASP A 108 -7.78 0.43 13.27
C ASP A 108 -6.46 0.30 12.49
N CYS A 109 -6.53 0.46 11.17
CA CYS A 109 -5.42 0.17 10.28
C CYS A 109 -5.21 1.27 9.24
N GLY A 110 -3.95 1.55 8.96
CA GLY A 110 -3.50 2.36 7.83
C GLY A 110 -2.95 1.49 6.70
N HIS A 111 -1.73 1.79 6.26
CA HIS A 111 -1.11 1.14 5.08
C HIS A 111 -0.63 -0.31 5.35
N PHE A 112 -0.38 -0.68 6.60
CA PHE A 112 0.26 -1.95 6.95
C PHE A 112 -0.61 -2.85 7.82
N PRO A 113 -1.65 -3.50 7.27
CA PRO A 113 -2.55 -4.36 8.04
C PRO A 113 -1.83 -5.52 8.73
N MET A 114 -0.77 -6.07 8.12
CA MET A 114 0.04 -7.14 8.69
C MET A 114 0.74 -6.76 10.01
N TYR A 115 0.90 -5.48 10.29
CA TYR A 115 1.47 -4.97 11.54
C TYR A 115 0.41 -4.38 12.47
N SER A 116 -0.56 -3.65 11.91
CA SER A 116 -1.55 -2.92 12.70
C SER A 116 -2.68 -3.82 13.21
N ASN A 117 -3.20 -4.70 12.35
CA ASN A 117 -4.30 -5.60 12.71
C ASN A 117 -4.21 -6.92 11.93
N PRO A 118 -3.21 -7.77 12.21
CA PRO A 118 -3.01 -9.03 11.48
C PRO A 118 -4.18 -10.00 11.64
N ILE A 119 -4.87 -9.98 12.77
CA ILE A 119 -6.01 -10.88 13.03
C ILE A 119 -7.13 -10.58 12.04
N ALA A 120 -7.56 -9.31 11.95
CA ALA A 120 -8.61 -8.93 11.01
C ALA A 120 -8.18 -9.13 9.56
N MET A 121 -6.91 -8.88 9.24
CA MET A 121 -6.37 -9.14 7.90
C MET A 121 -6.51 -10.61 7.51
N TRP A 122 -6.03 -11.53 8.34
CA TRP A 122 -6.10 -12.96 8.05
C TRP A 122 -7.51 -13.49 8.03
N GLN A 123 -8.41 -12.95 8.88
CA GLN A 123 -9.83 -13.30 8.86
C GLN A 123 -10.46 -12.95 7.52
N GLN A 124 -10.23 -11.73 7.00
CA GLN A 124 -10.74 -11.32 5.68
C GLN A 124 -10.22 -12.22 4.54
N ILE A 125 -8.95 -12.63 4.61
CA ILE A 125 -8.36 -13.53 3.61
C ILE A 125 -9.04 -14.90 3.68
N ALA A 126 -9.20 -15.47 4.88
CA ALA A 126 -9.83 -16.79 5.07
C ALA A 126 -11.29 -16.79 4.59
N ASP A 127 -12.06 -15.77 4.98
CA ASP A 127 -13.47 -15.63 4.58
C ASP A 127 -13.62 -15.48 3.06
N PHE A 128 -12.69 -14.76 2.43
CA PHE A 128 -12.67 -14.61 0.98
C PHE A 128 -12.38 -15.95 0.28
N GLN A 129 -11.40 -16.70 0.75
CA GLN A 129 -11.05 -18.00 0.17
C GLN A 129 -12.23 -18.99 0.28
N VAL A 130 -12.86 -19.09 1.45
CA VAL A 130 -14.01 -19.97 1.66
C VAL A 130 -15.16 -19.58 0.73
N SER A 131 -15.51 -18.30 0.66
CA SER A 131 -16.60 -17.84 -0.20
C SER A 131 -16.33 -18.04 -1.69
N SER A 132 -15.05 -18.00 -2.10
CA SER A 132 -14.65 -18.20 -3.50
C SER A 132 -14.64 -19.67 -3.93
N LEU A 133 -14.63 -20.61 -2.98
CA LEU A 133 -14.69 -22.05 -3.26
C LEU A 133 -16.11 -22.60 -3.32
N THR A 134 -17.08 -21.87 -2.76
CA THR A 134 -18.47 -22.31 -2.63
C THR A 134 -19.43 -21.69 -3.67
N GLY A 135 -18.96 -20.80 -4.50
CA GLY A 135 -19.71 -20.16 -5.58
C GLY A 135 -19.17 -20.58 -6.94
#